data_5336fc5fb548baa7b564bef161473c04
#
_entry.id   5336fc5fb548baa7b564bef161473c04
#
_cell.length_a   1.000
_cell.length_b   1.000
_cell.length_c   1.000
_cell.angle_alpha   90.00
_cell.angle_beta   90.00
_cell.angle_gamma   90.00
#
_symmetry.space_group_name_H-M   'P 1'
#
loop_
_entity.id
_entity.type
_entity.pdbx_description
1 polymer ?
#
loop_
_entity_poly.entity_id
_entity_poly.type
_entity_poly.pdbx_seq_one_letter_code
_entity_poly.pdbx_strand_id
1 'polypeptide(L)'
;MSMSCTACISKNHVYEFNEVTGFSFGEYKNGGFAMVSKVGCAMVTAMGATLLEVEADVSGGLPDIEMTGNLGGSVKDGRERIRVAIKKCGYPFPQGRVTINIAPAAMRKEGTGFDLAVACAILEEIGIIVEDKLKGRIVIGELGLDGAVIGVRGVLPAV
;
A
#
# COMPACT_ATOMS: atom_id res chain seq x y z
N MET A 1 7.45 15.03 -22.83
CA MET A 1 6.30 14.11 -22.72
C MET A 1 5.92 14.06 -21.24
N SER A 2 4.80 14.65 -20.90
CA SER A 2 4.28 14.65 -19.53
C SER A 2 3.57 13.32 -19.29
N MET A 3 4.17 12.41 -18.52
CA MET A 3 3.48 11.23 -18.04
C MET A 3 2.66 11.64 -16.83
N SER A 4 1.36 11.85 -17.03
CA SER A 4 0.42 11.96 -15.91
C SER A 4 0.07 10.56 -15.44
N CYS A 5 0.60 10.15 -14.30
CA CYS A 5 0.20 8.94 -13.63
C CYS A 5 -1.02 9.28 -12.76
N THR A 6 -2.21 8.97 -13.23
CA THR A 6 -3.42 9.05 -12.42
C THR A 6 -3.95 7.63 -12.29
N ALA A 7 -3.67 7.00 -11.17
CA ALA A 7 -4.33 5.75 -10.80
C ALA A 7 -5.39 6.07 -9.74
N CYS A 8 -6.52 5.43 -9.81
CA CYS A 8 -7.60 5.55 -8.83
C CYS A 8 -7.95 4.16 -8.32
N ILE A 9 -8.06 4.00 -7.02
CA ILE A 9 -8.66 2.81 -6.42
C ILE A 9 -10.18 2.98 -6.56
N SER A 10 -10.76 2.48 -7.65
CA SER A 10 -12.22 2.52 -7.84
C SER A 10 -12.83 1.16 -7.55
N LYS A 11 -14.15 1.13 -7.31
CA LYS A 11 -14.94 -0.08 -6.95
C LYS A 11 -14.73 -1.31 -7.84
N ASN A 12 -14.09 -1.16 -8.99
CA ASN A 12 -13.93 -2.24 -9.96
C ASN A 12 -12.50 -2.47 -10.47
N HIS A 13 -11.51 -1.62 -10.15
CA HIS A 13 -10.15 -1.81 -10.69
C HIS A 13 -9.09 -1.11 -9.84
N VAL A 14 -8.04 -1.83 -9.49
CA VAL A 14 -6.72 -1.25 -9.23
C VAL A 14 -6.05 -1.10 -10.59
N TYR A 15 -5.87 0.12 -11.06
CA TYR A 15 -5.24 0.35 -12.36
C TYR A 15 -3.72 0.28 -12.24
N GLU A 16 -3.14 -0.68 -12.94
CA GLU A 16 -1.71 -0.68 -13.22
C GLU A 16 -1.38 0.26 -14.37
N PHE A 17 -0.27 0.96 -14.22
CA PHE A 17 0.42 1.54 -15.36
C PHE A 17 1.39 0.49 -15.91
N ASN A 18 0.89 -0.36 -16.76
CA ASN A 18 1.51 -0.98 -17.95
C ASN A 18 0.56 -2.02 -18.53
N GLU A 19 0.38 -1.94 -19.82
CA GLU A 19 -0.41 -2.84 -20.65
C GLU A 19 0.11 -4.28 -20.57
N VAL A 20 -0.28 -5.07 -19.64
CA VAL A 20 -0.41 -6.55 -19.76
C VAL A 20 -0.85 -7.13 -18.41
N THR A 21 -1.94 -7.80 -18.44
CA THR A 21 -2.56 -8.69 -17.46
C THR A 21 -3.67 -8.08 -16.60
N GLY A 22 -4.89 -8.53 -16.88
CA GLY A 22 -6.10 -8.17 -16.16
C GLY A 22 -6.05 -8.60 -14.69
N PHE A 23 -6.42 -7.68 -13.81
CA PHE A 23 -6.69 -7.97 -12.41
C PHE A 23 -8.00 -8.76 -12.30
N SER A 24 -7.96 -9.94 -11.69
CA SER A 24 -9.15 -10.63 -11.23
C SER A 24 -9.24 -10.49 -9.71
N PHE A 25 -10.38 -10.02 -9.22
CA PHE A 25 -10.66 -10.02 -7.79
C PHE A 25 -11.00 -11.44 -7.34
N GLY A 26 -10.36 -11.91 -6.25
CA GLY A 26 -10.74 -13.14 -5.57
C GLY A 26 -11.88 -12.91 -4.60
N GLU A 27 -12.67 -13.93 -4.33
CA GLU A 27 -13.68 -13.91 -3.27
C GLU A 27 -13.02 -13.82 -1.88
N TYR A 28 -13.63 -13.03 -0.99
CA TYR A 28 -13.21 -12.91 0.41
C TYR A 28 -13.25 -14.29 1.10
N LYS A 29 -12.09 -14.83 1.46
CA LYS A 29 -11.99 -16.09 2.17
C LYS A 29 -11.93 -15.83 3.68
N ASN A 30 -13.02 -16.07 4.37
CA ASN A 30 -13.00 -16.27 5.81
C ASN A 30 -12.35 -17.61 6.13
N GLY A 31 -11.21 -17.59 6.83
CA GLY A 31 -10.59 -18.77 7.43
C GLY A 31 -9.44 -19.39 6.63
N GLY A 32 -8.31 -18.73 6.56
CA GLY A 32 -7.04 -19.29 6.13
C GLY A 32 -5.94 -18.90 7.13
N PHE A 33 -4.87 -19.69 7.22
CA PHE A 33 -3.69 -19.38 8.03
C PHE A 33 -3.26 -17.93 7.77
N ALA A 34 -3.02 -17.19 8.87
CA ALA A 34 -2.54 -15.82 8.83
C ALA A 34 -1.15 -15.77 8.16
N MET A 35 -1.13 -15.53 6.87
CA MET A 35 0.09 -15.18 6.15
C MET A 35 0.16 -13.67 6.09
N VAL A 36 1.26 -13.12 6.59
CA VAL A 36 1.54 -11.68 6.52
C VAL A 36 1.68 -11.27 5.06
N SER A 37 0.85 -10.34 4.61
CA SER A 37 0.96 -9.80 3.25
C SER A 37 2.24 -8.99 3.10
N LYS A 38 2.88 -9.08 1.92
CA LYS A 38 4.17 -8.43 1.63
C LYS A 38 4.14 -7.72 0.29
N VAL A 39 4.24 -6.39 0.32
CA VAL A 39 4.23 -5.55 -0.87
C VAL A 39 5.55 -4.79 -1.01
N GLY A 40 6.20 -4.94 -2.17
CA GLY A 40 7.40 -4.18 -2.49
C GLY A 40 7.10 -2.69 -2.66
N CYS A 41 7.92 -1.84 -2.08
CA CYS A 41 7.88 -0.40 -2.31
C CYS A 41 9.30 0.18 -2.42
N ALA A 42 9.42 1.47 -2.65
CA ALA A 42 10.71 2.13 -2.65
C ALA A 42 10.64 3.51 -1.99
N MET A 43 11.71 3.87 -1.32
CA MET A 43 11.96 5.24 -0.89
C MET A 43 12.88 5.92 -1.91
N VAL A 44 12.40 7.03 -2.46
CA VAL A 44 13.16 7.83 -3.42
C VAL A 44 13.80 8.99 -2.69
N THR A 45 15.11 9.15 -2.87
CA THR A 45 15.91 10.25 -2.32
C THR A 45 16.69 10.94 -3.42
N ALA A 46 17.33 12.05 -3.12
CA ALA A 46 18.21 12.75 -4.06
C ALA A 46 19.40 11.89 -4.56
N MET A 47 19.76 10.85 -3.79
CA MET A 47 20.89 9.97 -4.10
C MET A 47 20.50 8.67 -4.82
N GLY A 48 19.20 8.46 -5.05
CA GLY A 48 18.69 7.23 -5.69
C GLY A 48 17.44 6.67 -4.99
N ALA A 49 17.12 5.43 -5.32
CA ALA A 49 16.01 4.71 -4.71
C ALA A 49 16.52 3.52 -3.88
N THR A 50 15.86 3.29 -2.76
CA THR A 50 16.09 2.11 -1.92
C THR A 50 14.83 1.28 -1.88
N LEU A 51 14.97 0.00 -2.21
CA LEU A 51 13.86 -0.96 -2.14
C LEU A 51 13.52 -1.27 -0.69
N LEU A 52 12.24 -1.31 -0.41
CA LEU A 52 11.66 -1.57 0.90
C LEU A 52 10.53 -2.60 0.74
N GLU A 53 10.12 -3.19 1.85
CA GLU A 53 8.97 -4.10 1.90
C GLU A 53 7.97 -3.59 2.95
N VAL A 54 6.72 -3.51 2.56
CA VAL A 54 5.59 -3.25 3.46
C VAL A 54 4.96 -4.58 3.82
N GLU A 55 4.91 -4.87 5.10
CA GLU A 55 4.25 -6.05 5.66
C GLU A 55 2.98 -5.61 6.38
N ALA A 56 1.89 -6.35 6.19
CA ALA A 56 0.62 -6.10 6.86
C ALA A 56 0.10 -7.37 7.54
N ASP A 57 -0.34 -7.22 8.78
CA ASP A 57 -1.04 -8.25 9.56
C ASP A 57 -2.35 -7.68 10.08
N VAL A 58 -3.40 -8.47 10.04
CA VAL A 58 -4.72 -8.14 10.60
C VAL A 58 -5.09 -9.15 11.66
N SER A 59 -5.12 -8.71 12.90
CA SER A 59 -5.44 -9.53 14.06
C SER A 59 -6.72 -9.06 14.76
N GLY A 60 -7.25 -9.91 15.66
CA GLY A 60 -8.40 -9.53 16.49
C GLY A 60 -8.04 -8.44 17.48
N GLY A 61 -9.05 -7.69 17.94
CA GLY A 61 -8.88 -6.63 18.94
C GLY A 61 -9.66 -5.36 18.61
N LEU A 62 -9.34 -4.29 19.30
CA LEU A 62 -9.93 -2.99 19.00
C LEU A 62 -9.38 -2.46 17.68
N PRO A 63 -10.24 -1.85 16.84
CA PRO A 63 -9.85 -1.29 15.56
C PRO A 63 -8.79 -0.20 15.73
N ASP A 64 -7.58 -0.48 15.26
CA ASP A 64 -6.45 0.46 15.27
C ASP A 64 -5.49 0.17 14.12
N ILE A 65 -4.68 1.15 13.75
CA ILE A 65 -3.57 0.99 12.80
C ILE A 65 -2.27 1.33 13.51
N GLU A 66 -1.44 0.35 13.71
CA GLU A 66 -0.09 0.54 14.22
C GLU A 66 0.93 0.44 13.08
N MET A 67 1.84 1.40 13.00
CA MET A 67 2.88 1.43 11.98
C MET A 67 4.26 1.45 12.62
N THR A 68 5.12 0.53 12.18
CA THR A 68 6.49 0.33 12.67
C THR A 68 7.51 0.39 11.53
N GLY A 69 8.81 0.43 11.84
CA GLY A 69 9.88 0.40 10.84
C GLY A 69 10.70 1.69 10.74
N ASN A 70 10.89 2.42 11.86
CA ASN A 70 11.64 3.69 11.90
C ASN A 70 11.05 4.76 10.97
N LEU A 71 9.80 5.14 11.24
CA LEU A 71 8.99 6.01 10.39
C LEU A 71 9.02 7.45 10.85
N GLY A 72 9.20 8.39 9.92
CA GLY A 72 8.99 9.82 10.14
C GLY A 72 7.51 10.19 10.32
N GLY A 73 7.25 11.41 10.73
CA GLY A 73 5.89 11.92 11.00
C GLY A 73 4.97 11.78 9.78
N SER A 74 5.43 12.20 8.61
CA SER A 74 4.66 12.16 7.36
C SER A 74 4.17 10.76 6.98
N VAL A 75 4.99 9.71 7.25
CA VAL A 75 4.60 8.32 7.02
C VAL A 75 3.54 7.89 8.03
N LYS A 76 3.72 8.24 9.31
CA LYS A 76 2.74 7.92 10.37
C LYS A 76 1.40 8.61 10.16
N ASP A 77 1.39 9.84 9.66
CA ASP A 77 0.18 10.60 9.34
C ASP A 77 -0.62 9.94 8.19
N GLY A 78 0.04 9.13 7.36
CA GLY A 78 -0.58 8.32 6.32
C GLY A 78 -1.68 7.38 6.81
N ARG A 79 -1.68 6.96 8.09
CA ARG A 79 -2.67 6.04 8.67
C ARG A 79 -4.12 6.47 8.39
N GLU A 80 -4.44 7.72 8.69
CA GLU A 80 -5.80 8.23 8.48
C GLU A 80 -6.13 8.40 6.99
N ARG A 81 -5.17 8.86 6.17
CA ARG A 81 -5.37 8.96 4.72
C ARG A 81 -5.70 7.59 4.13
N ILE A 82 -4.90 6.57 4.45
CA ILE A 82 -5.08 5.20 3.96
C ILE A 82 -6.43 4.63 4.39
N ARG A 83 -6.79 4.77 5.67
CA ARG A 83 -8.08 4.29 6.19
C ARG A 83 -9.27 4.94 5.48
N VAL A 84 -9.23 6.25 5.32
CA VAL A 84 -10.29 7.00 4.67
C VAL A 84 -10.36 6.66 3.18
N ALA A 85 -9.23 6.62 2.49
CA ALA A 85 -9.14 6.28 1.07
C ALA A 85 -9.74 4.90 0.77
N ILE A 86 -9.34 3.85 1.52
CA ILE A 86 -9.88 2.49 1.35
C ILE A 86 -11.41 2.48 1.48
N LYS A 87 -11.95 3.13 2.54
CA LYS A 87 -13.41 3.21 2.75
C LYS A 87 -14.12 4.02 1.68
N LYS A 88 -13.55 5.13 1.22
CA LYS A 88 -14.13 5.96 0.15
C LYS A 88 -14.18 5.24 -1.18
N CYS A 89 -13.21 4.38 -1.47
CA CYS A 89 -13.24 3.50 -2.63
C CYS A 89 -14.27 2.37 -2.52
N GLY A 90 -14.95 2.24 -1.37
CA GLY A 90 -16.00 1.25 -1.13
C GLY A 90 -15.47 -0.13 -0.74
N TYR A 91 -14.20 -0.22 -0.36
CA TYR A 91 -13.65 -1.45 0.20
C TYR A 91 -13.87 -1.53 1.73
N PRO A 92 -14.05 -2.73 2.29
CA PRO A 92 -14.10 -2.91 3.72
C PRO A 92 -12.74 -2.58 4.33
N PHE A 93 -12.75 -1.90 5.48
CA PHE A 93 -11.55 -1.75 6.30
C PHE A 93 -11.63 -2.73 7.48
N PRO A 94 -10.53 -3.41 7.85
CA PRO A 94 -10.53 -4.39 8.94
C PRO A 94 -11.13 -3.84 10.22
N GLN A 95 -11.94 -4.66 10.91
CA GLN A 95 -12.56 -4.30 12.19
C GLN A 95 -11.66 -4.63 13.40
N GLY A 96 -10.50 -5.24 13.16
CA GLY A 96 -9.49 -5.56 14.14
C GLY A 96 -8.29 -4.62 14.12
N ARG A 97 -7.22 -5.05 14.79
CA ARG A 97 -5.94 -4.34 14.80
C ARG A 97 -5.19 -4.63 13.51
N VAL A 98 -4.77 -3.57 12.82
CA VAL A 98 -3.90 -3.63 11.65
C VAL A 98 -2.49 -3.25 12.08
N THR A 99 -1.54 -4.14 11.89
CA THR A 99 -0.12 -3.88 12.15
C THR A 99 0.63 -3.78 10.83
N ILE A 100 1.29 -2.66 10.58
CA ILE A 100 2.09 -2.42 9.40
C ILE A 100 3.56 -2.31 9.82
N ASN A 101 4.41 -3.03 9.13
CA ASN A 101 5.86 -2.88 9.25
C ASN A 101 6.48 -2.50 7.91
N ILE A 102 7.31 -1.46 7.88
CA ILE A 102 8.07 -1.08 6.66
C ILE A 102 9.54 -1.42 6.89
N ALA A 103 9.97 -2.51 6.28
CA ALA A 103 11.31 -3.06 6.40
C ALA A 103 12.28 -2.47 5.34
N PRO A 104 13.60 -2.40 5.65
CA PRO A 104 14.26 -2.68 6.92
C PRO A 104 14.15 -1.52 7.93
N ALA A 105 14.04 -1.82 9.22
CA ALA A 105 13.89 -0.80 10.28
C ALA A 105 15.16 0.06 10.49
N ALA A 106 16.32 -0.40 10.01
CA ALA A 106 17.59 0.32 10.15
C ALA A 106 17.58 1.70 9.46
N MET A 107 16.75 1.87 8.44
CA MET A 107 16.66 3.10 7.65
C MET A 107 15.42 3.91 8.05
N ARG A 108 15.60 5.21 8.28
CA ARG A 108 14.49 6.13 8.51
C ARG A 108 13.71 6.39 7.21
N LYS A 109 12.40 6.21 7.25
CA LYS A 109 11.48 6.45 6.12
C LYS A 109 10.82 7.81 6.27
N GLU A 110 10.86 8.57 5.20
CA GLU A 110 10.26 9.90 5.10
C GLU A 110 9.41 10.01 3.83
N GLY A 111 8.46 10.93 3.83
CA GLY A 111 7.59 11.20 2.69
C GLY A 111 6.27 10.44 2.74
N THR A 112 5.45 10.63 1.71
CA THR A 112 4.07 10.11 1.61
C THR A 112 3.92 9.00 0.56
N GLY A 113 5.00 8.66 -0.14
CA GLY A 113 4.98 7.68 -1.24
C GLY A 113 4.66 6.23 -0.84
N PHE A 114 4.53 5.95 0.45
CA PHE A 114 4.23 4.62 0.99
C PHE A 114 2.73 4.33 1.11
N ASP A 115 1.88 5.34 1.05
CA ASP A 115 0.44 5.21 1.32
C ASP A 115 -0.22 4.13 0.44
N LEU A 116 0.08 4.12 -0.86
CA LEU A 116 -0.48 3.14 -1.79
C LEU A 116 0.00 1.73 -1.49
N ALA A 117 1.30 1.55 -1.19
CA ALA A 117 1.84 0.24 -0.86
C ALA A 117 1.22 -0.32 0.43
N VAL A 118 1.02 0.53 1.45
CA VAL A 118 0.35 0.16 2.69
C VAL A 118 -1.11 -0.21 2.45
N ALA A 119 -1.84 0.59 1.65
CA ALA A 119 -3.21 0.27 1.29
C ALA A 119 -3.33 -1.08 0.56
N CYS A 120 -2.43 -1.33 -0.41
CA CYS A 120 -2.37 -2.59 -1.14
C CYS A 120 -2.06 -3.77 -0.21
N ALA A 121 -1.12 -3.63 0.73
CA ALA A 121 -0.81 -4.67 1.70
C ALA A 121 -2.01 -5.00 2.59
N ILE A 122 -2.74 -4.00 3.09
CA ILE A 122 -3.98 -4.21 3.85
C ILE A 122 -5.04 -4.93 3.00
N LEU A 123 -5.23 -4.51 1.74
CA LEU A 123 -6.22 -5.11 0.84
C LEU A 123 -5.86 -6.55 0.43
N GLU A 124 -4.57 -6.87 0.32
CA GLU A 124 -4.09 -8.23 0.08
C GLU A 124 -4.30 -9.09 1.32
N GLU A 125 -3.99 -8.59 2.51
CA GLU A 125 -4.16 -9.29 3.78
C GLU A 125 -5.63 -9.69 4.03
N ILE A 126 -6.58 -8.84 3.67
CA ILE A 126 -8.01 -9.15 3.78
C ILE A 126 -8.58 -9.86 2.55
N GLY A 127 -7.75 -10.27 1.60
CA GLY A 127 -8.13 -11.06 0.43
C GLY A 127 -8.88 -10.30 -0.67
N ILE A 128 -8.87 -8.97 -0.67
CA ILE A 128 -9.42 -8.14 -1.75
C ILE A 128 -8.47 -8.17 -2.96
N ILE A 129 -7.18 -8.02 -2.71
CA ILE A 129 -6.15 -8.30 -3.72
C ILE A 129 -5.76 -9.75 -3.57
N VAL A 130 -5.71 -10.49 -4.68
CA VAL A 130 -5.32 -11.90 -4.68
C VAL A 130 -3.85 -12.00 -4.28
N GLU A 131 -3.56 -12.93 -3.36
CA GLU A 131 -2.22 -13.24 -2.89
C GLU A 131 -1.21 -13.37 -4.06
N ASP A 132 0.00 -12.89 -3.86
CA ASP A 132 1.11 -12.90 -4.82
C ASP A 132 0.89 -12.04 -6.10
N LYS A 133 -0.23 -11.36 -6.27
CA LYS A 133 -0.45 -10.49 -7.44
C LYS A 133 0.52 -9.31 -7.51
N LEU A 134 0.97 -8.85 -6.37
CA LEU A 134 1.94 -7.74 -6.26
C LEU A 134 3.38 -8.23 -6.11
N LYS A 135 3.60 -9.53 -6.10
CA LYS A 135 4.94 -10.12 -5.98
C LYS A 135 5.86 -9.71 -7.12
N GLY A 136 7.06 -9.25 -6.76
CA GLY A 136 8.05 -8.77 -7.72
C GLY A 136 7.74 -7.39 -8.31
N ARG A 137 6.74 -6.68 -7.80
CA ARG A 137 6.38 -5.33 -8.22
C ARG A 137 6.73 -4.31 -7.14
N ILE A 138 6.98 -3.09 -7.56
CA ILE A 138 7.22 -1.94 -6.69
C ILE A 138 6.01 -1.03 -6.76
N VAL A 139 5.36 -0.84 -5.61
CA VAL A 139 4.17 0.01 -5.48
C VAL A 139 4.58 1.31 -4.80
N ILE A 140 4.38 2.45 -5.47
CA ILE A 140 4.71 3.78 -4.96
C ILE A 140 3.56 4.73 -5.29
N GLY A 141 3.09 5.48 -4.30
CA GLY A 141 2.08 6.52 -4.50
C GLY A 141 1.60 7.09 -3.18
N GLU A 142 1.24 8.37 -3.20
CA GLU A 142 0.50 9.00 -2.11
C GLU A 142 -1.01 8.84 -2.35
N LEU A 143 -1.82 8.74 -1.30
CA LEU A 143 -3.26 8.66 -1.41
C LEU A 143 -3.94 9.97 -1.00
N GLY A 144 -4.87 10.42 -1.86
CA GLY A 144 -5.87 11.39 -1.48
C GLY A 144 -6.95 10.76 -0.60
N LEU A 145 -7.68 11.57 0.18
CA LEU A 145 -8.78 11.08 1.01
C LEU A 145 -9.95 10.51 0.21
N ASP A 146 -10.05 10.87 -1.07
CA ASP A 146 -11.02 10.33 -2.04
C ASP A 146 -10.59 8.99 -2.65
N GLY A 147 -9.37 8.53 -2.34
CA GLY A 147 -8.77 7.32 -2.89
C GLY A 147 -8.00 7.54 -4.19
N ALA A 148 -7.89 8.78 -4.66
CA ALA A 148 -7.05 9.09 -5.80
C ALA A 148 -5.57 8.83 -5.49
N VAL A 149 -4.84 8.25 -6.44
CA VAL A 149 -3.39 8.06 -6.32
C VAL A 149 -2.68 9.29 -6.84
N ILE A 150 -1.90 9.91 -5.98
CA ILE A 150 -1.08 11.08 -6.29
C ILE A 150 0.33 10.60 -6.63
N GLY A 151 0.83 11.00 -7.79
CA GLY A 151 2.16 10.61 -8.26
C GLY A 151 3.29 11.17 -7.40
N VAL A 152 4.27 10.35 -7.11
CA VAL A 152 5.49 10.73 -6.38
C VAL A 152 6.56 11.14 -7.37
N ARG A 153 7.29 12.23 -7.08
CA ARG A 153 8.38 12.71 -7.94
C ARG A 153 9.62 11.83 -7.78
N GLY A 154 10.40 11.67 -8.86
CA GLY A 154 11.70 11.02 -8.81
C GLY A 154 11.66 9.49 -8.83
N VAL A 155 10.60 8.87 -9.35
CA VAL A 155 10.40 7.40 -9.35
C VAL A 155 11.36 6.67 -10.30
N LEU A 156 11.90 7.32 -11.35
CA LEU A 156 12.80 6.71 -12.34
C LEU A 156 13.97 5.89 -11.76
N PRO A 157 14.63 6.29 -10.66
CA PRO A 157 15.70 5.48 -10.07
C PRO A 157 15.22 4.19 -9.38
N ALA A 158 13.91 4.00 -9.22
CA ALA A 158 13.32 2.83 -8.55
C ALA A 158 12.87 1.74 -9.53
N VAL A 159 13.01 1.99 -10.84
CA VAL A 159 12.57 1.09 -11.93
C VAL A 159 13.74 0.33 -12.52
#